data_fbcf5eb679d0a173096f89b63b4a7924
#
_entry.id   fbcf5eb679d0a173096f89b63b4a7924
#
_cell.length_a   1.000
_cell.length_b   1.000
_cell.length_c   1.000
_cell.angle_alpha   90.00
_cell.angle_beta   90.00
_cell.angle_gamma   90.00
#
_symmetry.space_group_name_H-M   'P 1'
#
loop_
_entity.id
_entity.type
_entity.pdbx_description
1 polymer ?
#
loop_
_entity_poly.entity_id
_entity_poly.type
_entity_poly.pdbx_seq_one_letter_code
_entity_poly.pdbx_strand_id
1 'polypeptide(L)'
;MLYLTNKGVSLLNLIENNPKLPVQDYNLDRLDSKNQDYCCTIVLAAKGYPESYKKDFFIDLSGIKENEHIKIFHSGTVMQNSKIKAIGGRILSVNVYSENKEKAIKKAYNAIEAIRCYEDEEFSVENNDYVFYREDIGQ
;
A
#
# COMPACT_ATOMS: atom_id res chain seq x y z
N MET A 1 -6.42 -5.64 -3.17
CA MET A 1 -7.59 -5.86 -2.30
C MET A 1 -8.08 -4.52 -1.80
N LEU A 2 -9.25 -4.11 -2.21
CA LEU A 2 -9.83 -2.84 -1.80
C LEU A 2 -10.62 -3.08 -0.50
N TYR A 3 -10.14 -2.57 0.63
CA TYR A 3 -10.92 -2.56 1.85
C TYR A 3 -11.78 -1.30 1.87
N LEU A 4 -13.03 -1.42 1.47
CA LEU A 4 -14.04 -0.45 1.82
C LEU A 4 -14.64 -0.91 3.14
N THR A 5 -14.15 -0.38 4.24
CA THR A 5 -14.71 -0.69 5.56
C THR A 5 -15.63 0.42 6.00
N ASN A 6 -16.92 0.15 5.95
CA ASN A 6 -17.85 0.80 6.86
C ASN A 6 -18.25 -0.22 7.91
N LYS A 7 -17.85 -0.01 9.17
CA LYS A 7 -18.20 -0.87 10.31
C LYS A 7 -17.86 -2.36 10.14
N GLY A 8 -16.69 -2.67 9.60
CA GLY A 8 -16.19 -4.04 9.53
C GLY A 8 -16.82 -4.94 8.46
N VAL A 9 -17.61 -4.39 7.54
CA VAL A 9 -18.11 -5.15 6.40
C VAL A 9 -17.18 -4.92 5.21
N SER A 10 -16.48 -5.96 4.81
CA SER A 10 -15.62 -5.95 3.62
C SER A 10 -16.48 -6.14 2.37
N LEU A 11 -16.16 -5.42 1.28
CA LEU A 11 -16.78 -5.65 -0.04
C LEU A 11 -16.60 -7.11 -0.48
N LEU A 12 -15.47 -7.72 -0.14
CA LEU A 12 -15.18 -9.13 -0.41
C LEU A 12 -16.18 -10.04 0.31
N ASN A 13 -16.48 -9.79 1.60
CA ASN A 13 -17.49 -10.55 2.34
C ASN A 13 -18.89 -10.40 1.76
N LEU A 14 -19.23 -9.21 1.21
CA LEU A 14 -20.50 -9.01 0.53
C LEU A 14 -20.59 -9.84 -0.74
N ILE A 15 -19.53 -9.91 -1.52
CA ILE A 15 -19.45 -10.68 -2.77
C ILE A 15 -19.45 -12.19 -2.47
N GLU A 16 -18.65 -12.64 -1.52
CA GLU A 16 -18.54 -14.06 -1.15
C GLU A 16 -19.85 -14.63 -0.57
N ASN A 17 -20.54 -13.85 0.24
CA ASN A 17 -21.80 -14.28 0.85
C ASN A 17 -23.03 -14.12 -0.06
N ASN A 18 -22.90 -13.39 -1.18
CA ASN A 18 -23.97 -13.15 -2.13
C ASN A 18 -23.53 -13.34 -3.58
N PRO A 19 -22.98 -14.51 -3.95
CA PRO A 19 -22.35 -14.71 -5.27
C PRO A 19 -23.32 -14.66 -6.46
N LYS A 20 -24.64 -14.61 -6.20
CA LYS A 20 -25.67 -14.59 -7.24
C LYS A 20 -26.32 -13.22 -7.43
N LEU A 21 -25.95 -12.23 -6.63
CA LEU A 21 -26.51 -10.89 -6.80
C LEU A 21 -25.72 -10.12 -7.86
N PRO A 22 -26.37 -9.54 -8.88
CA PRO A 22 -25.70 -8.63 -9.79
C PRO A 22 -25.15 -7.41 -9.01
N VAL A 23 -24.05 -6.87 -9.48
CA VAL A 23 -23.36 -5.74 -8.80
C VAL A 23 -24.26 -4.54 -8.56
N GLN A 24 -25.24 -4.32 -9.44
CA GLN A 24 -26.23 -3.24 -9.32
C GLN A 24 -27.19 -3.40 -8.14
N ASP A 25 -27.32 -4.59 -7.56
CA ASP A 25 -28.19 -4.85 -6.41
C ASP A 25 -27.49 -4.59 -5.07
N TYR A 26 -26.17 -4.36 -5.10
CA TYR A 26 -25.45 -3.89 -3.93
C TYR A 26 -25.79 -2.41 -3.71
N ASN A 27 -26.52 -2.14 -2.65
CA ASN A 27 -26.81 -0.76 -2.27
C ASN A 27 -25.53 -0.08 -1.78
N LEU A 28 -24.84 0.58 -2.69
CA LEU A 28 -23.60 1.32 -2.41
C LEU A 28 -23.83 2.51 -1.46
N ASP A 29 -25.09 2.96 -1.31
CA ASP A 29 -25.45 4.01 -0.34
C ASP A 29 -25.24 3.52 1.11
N ARG A 30 -25.20 2.20 1.34
CA ARG A 30 -24.80 1.63 2.63
C ARG A 30 -23.28 1.70 2.88
N LEU A 31 -22.53 1.95 1.84
CA LEU A 31 -21.10 2.28 1.92
C LEU A 31 -20.92 3.78 2.18
N ASP A 32 -22.02 4.49 2.38
CA ASP A 32 -22.03 5.91 2.68
C ASP A 32 -21.19 6.13 3.95
N SER A 33 -20.02 6.68 3.72
CA SER A 33 -19.03 6.99 4.73
C SER A 33 -19.56 8.16 5.55
N LYS A 34 -20.40 7.88 6.52
CA LYS A 34 -20.65 8.83 7.61
C LYS A 34 -19.40 9.08 8.43
N ASN A 35 -18.35 8.28 8.21
CA ASN A 35 -17.00 8.53 8.67
C ASN A 35 -16.31 9.37 7.59
N GLN A 36 -16.06 10.62 7.90
CA GLN A 36 -15.26 11.55 7.08
C GLN A 36 -13.77 11.21 7.18
N ASP A 37 -13.43 9.92 7.05
CA ASP A 37 -12.04 9.50 7.11
C ASP A 37 -11.37 9.70 5.75
N TYR A 38 -10.21 10.28 5.79
CA TYR A 38 -9.35 10.47 4.62
C TYR A 38 -8.44 9.27 4.46
N CYS A 39 -8.23 8.85 3.22
CA CYS A 39 -7.22 7.84 2.87
C CYS A 39 -6.16 8.48 1.99
N CYS A 40 -4.91 8.41 2.41
CA CYS A 40 -3.77 8.76 1.59
C CYS A 40 -3.05 7.49 1.14
N THR A 41 -2.92 7.31 -0.17
CA THR A 41 -2.23 6.17 -0.78
C THR A 41 -1.00 6.68 -1.55
N ILE A 42 0.17 6.20 -1.18
CA ILE A 42 1.43 6.49 -1.88
C ILE A 42 1.97 5.19 -2.47
N VAL A 43 2.22 5.20 -3.77
CA VAL A 43 2.78 4.05 -4.49
C VAL A 43 4.29 4.16 -4.52
N LEU A 44 4.98 3.11 -4.07
CA LEU A 44 6.41 2.92 -4.21
C LEU A 44 6.70 2.16 -5.51
N ALA A 45 7.50 2.74 -6.38
CA ALA A 45 7.88 2.16 -7.66
C ALA A 45 9.40 2.02 -7.78
N ALA A 46 9.84 1.08 -8.61
CA ALA A 46 11.26 0.94 -8.94
C ALA A 46 11.71 2.11 -9.80
N LYS A 47 12.88 2.67 -9.50
CA LYS A 47 13.45 3.80 -10.23
C LYS A 47 13.62 3.46 -11.71
N GLY A 48 13.14 4.34 -12.58
CA GLY A 48 13.11 4.15 -14.03
C GLY A 48 11.82 3.55 -14.58
N TYR A 49 10.95 3.01 -13.73
CA TYR A 49 9.64 2.51 -14.15
C TYR A 49 8.80 3.66 -14.80
N PRO A 50 8.07 3.43 -15.92
CA PRO A 50 7.74 2.13 -16.54
C PRO A 50 8.77 1.59 -17.55
N GLU A 51 9.83 2.31 -17.83
CA GLU A 51 10.82 1.95 -18.85
C GLU A 51 11.80 0.89 -18.33
N SER A 52 13.08 1.24 -18.23
CA SER A 52 14.09 0.33 -17.69
C SER A 52 14.27 0.57 -16.19
N TYR A 53 14.07 -0.44 -15.39
CA TYR A 53 14.14 -0.31 -13.92
C TYR A 53 14.86 -1.50 -13.26
N LYS A 54 15.40 -1.24 -12.07
CA LYS A 54 16.06 -2.24 -11.22
C LYS A 54 15.03 -3.26 -10.73
N LYS A 55 15.42 -4.53 -10.75
CA LYS A 55 14.69 -5.67 -10.17
C LYS A 55 15.61 -6.41 -9.22
N ASP A 56 15.03 -7.39 -8.51
CA ASP A 56 15.79 -8.34 -7.70
C ASP A 56 16.56 -7.71 -6.54
N PHE A 57 16.01 -6.65 -5.93
CA PHE A 57 16.49 -6.09 -4.67
C PHE A 57 15.55 -6.39 -3.52
N PHE A 58 16.01 -6.26 -2.30
CA PHE A 58 15.25 -6.60 -1.11
C PHE A 58 14.69 -5.36 -0.41
N ILE A 59 13.58 -5.55 0.29
CA ILE A 59 12.84 -4.47 0.95
C ILE A 59 12.66 -4.83 2.42
N ASP A 60 13.04 -3.90 3.29
CA ASP A 60 12.76 -3.98 4.72
C ASP A 60 11.61 -3.04 5.08
N LEU A 61 10.55 -3.62 5.64
CA LEU A 61 9.37 -2.91 6.13
C LEU A 61 9.33 -2.84 7.66
N SER A 62 10.38 -3.28 8.35
CA SER A 62 10.41 -3.33 9.82
C SER A 62 10.22 -1.97 10.50
N GLY A 63 10.53 -0.88 9.79
CA GLY A 63 10.29 0.49 10.23
C GLY A 63 8.81 0.91 10.25
N ILE A 64 7.92 0.09 9.65
CA ILE A 64 6.49 0.38 9.56
C ILE A 64 5.71 -0.58 10.45
N LYS A 65 4.93 -0.03 11.37
CA LYS A 65 3.99 -0.83 12.16
C LYS A 65 2.60 -0.75 11.53
N GLU A 66 2.23 -1.80 10.80
CA GLU A 66 0.88 -1.93 10.28
C GLU A 66 -0.14 -2.04 11.42
N ASN A 67 -1.27 -1.39 11.25
CA ASN A 67 -2.40 -1.40 12.17
C ASN A 67 -3.70 -1.11 11.40
N GLU A 68 -4.78 -0.81 12.08
CA GLU A 68 -6.06 -0.45 11.43
C GLU A 68 -5.99 0.83 10.58
N HIS A 69 -5.03 1.71 10.84
CA HIS A 69 -4.88 2.99 10.15
C HIS A 69 -3.76 3.00 9.09
N ILE A 70 -2.85 2.05 9.13
CA ILE A 70 -1.72 1.94 8.19
C ILE A 70 -1.69 0.54 7.61
N LYS A 71 -1.83 0.45 6.28
CA LYS A 71 -1.80 -0.82 5.53
C LYS A 71 -0.83 -0.74 4.37
N ILE A 72 -0.12 -1.84 4.15
CA ILE A 72 0.76 -2.01 3.00
C ILE A 72 0.13 -3.04 2.06
N PHE A 73 -0.01 -2.67 0.79
CA PHE A 73 -0.47 -3.58 -0.26
C PHE A 73 0.66 -3.86 -1.24
N HIS A 74 0.99 -5.13 -1.36
CA HIS A 74 2.03 -5.60 -2.25
C HIS A 74 1.53 -5.72 -3.69
N SER A 75 2.40 -5.38 -4.65
CA SER A 75 2.15 -5.52 -6.09
C SER A 75 3.26 -6.35 -6.75
N GLY A 76 4.42 -5.75 -6.98
CA GLY A 76 5.56 -6.38 -7.63
C GLY A 76 6.57 -6.95 -6.64
N THR A 77 6.13 -7.74 -5.70
CA THR A 77 6.99 -8.37 -4.69
C THR A 77 6.74 -9.86 -4.58
N VAL A 78 7.76 -10.58 -4.14
CA VAL A 78 7.68 -11.99 -3.75
C VAL A 78 8.36 -12.19 -2.40
N MET A 79 7.99 -13.24 -1.71
CA MET A 79 8.69 -13.67 -0.51
C MET A 79 9.80 -14.65 -0.90
N GLN A 80 11.04 -14.35 -0.50
CA GLN A 80 12.19 -15.23 -0.68
C GLN A 80 12.89 -15.37 0.68
N ASN A 81 13.00 -16.57 1.20
CA ASN A 81 13.63 -16.89 2.50
C ASN A 81 13.18 -15.96 3.65
N SER A 82 11.87 -15.73 3.73
CA SER A 82 11.25 -14.79 4.70
C SER A 82 11.63 -13.32 4.53
N LYS A 83 12.23 -12.95 3.39
CA LYS A 83 12.53 -11.56 3.00
C LYS A 83 11.65 -11.14 1.82
N ILE A 84 11.33 -9.87 1.76
CA ILE A 84 10.55 -9.30 0.65
C ILE A 84 11.51 -8.90 -0.47
N LYS A 85 11.27 -9.44 -1.65
CA LYS A 85 12.06 -9.14 -2.85
C LYS A 85 11.23 -8.42 -3.88
N ALA A 86 11.72 -7.30 -4.40
CA ALA A 86 11.09 -6.56 -5.48
C ALA A 86 11.40 -7.21 -6.84
N ILE A 87 10.34 -7.53 -7.59
CA ILE A 87 10.43 -8.16 -8.91
C ILE A 87 9.67 -7.40 -10.01
N GLY A 88 8.90 -6.38 -9.65
CA GLY A 88 8.09 -5.60 -10.57
C GLY A 88 8.34 -4.10 -10.46
N GLY A 89 7.82 -3.34 -11.43
CA GLY A 89 7.99 -1.89 -11.50
C GLY A 89 7.20 -1.15 -10.42
N ARG A 90 5.91 -1.44 -10.25
CA ARG A 90 5.14 -1.02 -9.08
C ARG A 90 5.35 -2.05 -7.98
N ILE A 91 5.93 -1.63 -6.88
CA ILE A 91 6.40 -2.52 -5.83
C ILE A 91 5.32 -2.76 -4.78
N LEU A 92 4.88 -1.69 -4.15
CA LEU A 92 3.84 -1.72 -3.11
C LEU A 92 3.17 -0.35 -2.98
N SER A 93 2.11 -0.28 -2.21
CA SER A 93 1.55 1.00 -1.77
C SER A 93 1.41 1.06 -0.25
N VAL A 94 1.66 2.23 0.29
CA VAL A 94 1.37 2.58 1.68
C VAL A 94 0.04 3.31 1.72
N ASN A 95 -0.89 2.82 2.51
CA ASN A 95 -2.24 3.35 2.62
C ASN A 95 -2.50 3.75 4.07
N VAL A 96 -2.81 5.02 4.28
CA VAL A 96 -3.03 5.57 5.61
C VAL A 96 -4.41 6.19 5.72
N TYR A 97 -5.13 5.81 6.74
CA TYR A 97 -6.46 6.30 7.08
C TYR A 97 -6.37 7.26 8.28
N SER A 98 -7.10 8.37 8.21
CA SER A 98 -7.19 9.32 9.32
C SER A 98 -8.44 10.18 9.19
N GLU A 99 -9.00 10.62 10.30
CA GLU A 99 -10.08 11.62 10.37
C GLU A 99 -9.65 13.02 9.87
N ASN A 100 -8.34 13.24 9.69
CA ASN A 100 -7.78 14.52 9.25
C ASN A 100 -6.88 14.29 8.03
N LYS A 101 -7.12 15.09 6.97
CA LYS A 101 -6.41 14.98 5.69
C LYS A 101 -4.90 15.17 5.85
N GLU A 102 -4.49 16.22 6.52
CA GLU A 102 -3.07 16.56 6.71
C GLU A 102 -2.34 15.48 7.52
N LYS A 103 -3.02 14.91 8.52
CA LYS A 103 -2.49 13.80 9.31
C LYS A 103 -2.34 12.53 8.47
N ALA A 104 -3.30 12.22 7.59
CA ALA A 104 -3.21 11.07 6.70
C ALA A 104 -2.00 11.20 5.76
N ILE A 105 -1.84 12.37 5.13
CA ILE A 105 -0.72 12.66 4.23
C ILE A 105 0.61 12.55 4.97
N LYS A 106 0.77 13.25 6.09
CA LYS A 106 2.01 13.22 6.87
C LYS A 106 2.40 11.81 7.33
N LYS A 107 1.44 11.04 7.83
CA LYS A 107 1.69 9.65 8.25
C LYS A 107 2.05 8.75 7.07
N ALA A 108 1.44 8.95 5.90
CA ALA A 108 1.76 8.18 4.71
C ALA A 108 3.20 8.44 4.24
N TYR A 109 3.64 9.69 4.22
CA TYR A 109 5.03 10.03 3.89
C TYR A 109 6.02 9.50 4.94
N ASN A 110 5.75 9.67 6.22
CA ASN A 110 6.60 9.11 7.26
C ASN A 110 6.74 7.58 7.14
N ALA A 111 5.67 6.90 6.77
CA ALA A 111 5.69 5.45 6.61
C ALA A 111 6.50 5.03 5.37
N ILE A 112 6.31 5.71 4.22
CA ILE A 112 7.06 5.36 3.01
C ILE A 112 8.55 5.68 3.14
N GLU A 113 8.91 6.75 3.84
CA GLU A 113 10.30 7.12 4.16
C GLU A 113 10.99 6.15 5.13
N ALA A 114 10.23 5.37 5.87
CA ALA A 114 10.77 4.34 6.77
C ALA A 114 11.15 3.04 6.03
N ILE A 115 10.76 2.90 4.76
CA ILE A 115 11.13 1.74 3.93
C ILE A 115 12.61 1.82 3.59
N ARG A 116 13.30 0.68 3.70
CA ARG A 116 14.70 0.53 3.30
C ARG A 116 14.83 -0.50 2.19
N CYS A 117 15.74 -0.25 1.28
CA CYS A 117 16.05 -1.13 0.16
C CYS A 117 17.48 -1.61 0.25
N TYR A 118 17.70 -2.87 -0.09
CA TYR A 118 19.00 -3.54 0.02
C TYR A 118 19.30 -4.31 -1.26
N GLU A 119 20.58 -4.37 -1.62
CA GLU A 119 21.01 -5.11 -2.79
C GLU A 119 20.99 -6.62 -2.55
N ASP A 120 21.26 -7.04 -1.34
CA ASP A 120 21.42 -8.44 -0.93
C ASP A 120 20.40 -8.84 0.15
N GLU A 121 20.22 -10.15 0.29
CA GLU A 121 19.27 -10.77 1.23
C GLU A 121 19.69 -10.57 2.70
N GLU A 122 20.97 -10.39 2.97
CA GLU A 122 21.51 -10.18 4.30
C GLU A 122 21.32 -8.74 4.81
N PHE A 123 20.79 -7.84 3.95
CA PHE A 123 20.61 -6.42 4.24
C PHE A 123 21.93 -5.70 4.56
N SER A 124 23.02 -6.11 3.90
CA SER A 124 24.34 -5.54 4.14
C SER A 124 24.63 -4.28 3.33
N VAL A 125 24.04 -4.14 2.15
CA VAL A 125 24.23 -2.98 1.27
C VAL A 125 22.89 -2.25 1.07
N GLU A 126 22.67 -1.19 1.86
CA GLU A 126 21.51 -0.31 1.72
C GLU A 126 21.64 0.58 0.48
N ASN A 127 20.58 0.62 -0.35
CA ASN A 127 20.49 1.53 -1.48
C ASN A 127 19.05 1.95 -1.75
N ASN A 128 18.64 3.06 -1.17
CA ASN A 128 17.29 3.59 -1.33
C ASN A 128 17.04 4.27 -2.69
N ASP A 129 18.08 4.46 -3.51
CA ASP A 129 17.96 4.96 -4.88
C ASP A 129 17.32 3.95 -5.85
N TYR A 130 17.06 2.72 -5.41
CA TYR A 130 16.34 1.72 -6.21
C TYR A 130 14.87 2.02 -6.39
N VAL A 131 14.32 2.92 -5.58
CA VAL A 131 12.89 3.22 -5.55
C VAL A 131 12.61 4.71 -5.65
N PHE A 132 11.38 5.02 -6.04
CA PHE A 132 10.87 6.39 -5.99
C PHE A 132 9.36 6.38 -5.68
N TYR A 133 8.85 7.51 -5.25
CA TYR A 133 7.43 7.79 -5.07
C TYR A 133 7.15 9.26 -5.37
N ARG A 134 5.89 9.60 -5.60
CA ARG A 134 5.49 11.00 -5.79
C ARG A 134 5.46 11.74 -4.46
N GLU A 135 6.09 12.91 -4.43
CA GLU A 135 6.18 13.75 -3.23
C GLU A 135 5.05 14.79 -3.12
N ASP A 136 4.19 14.89 -4.16
CA ASP A 136 3.12 15.88 -4.28
C ASP A 136 1.71 15.32 -4.04
N ILE A 137 1.59 14.12 -3.47
CA ILE A 137 0.30 13.49 -3.21
C ILE A 137 -0.42 14.26 -2.09
N GLY A 138 -1.63 14.72 -2.44
CA GLY A 138 -2.50 15.45 -1.49
C GLY A 138 -2.20 16.94 -1.34
N GLN A 139 -1.28 17.47 -2.11
CA GLN A 139 -1.00 18.92 -2.17
C GLN A 139 -2.02 19.65 -3.04
#